data_902ca7f8f03dd52581bb478b04b6d352
#
_entry.id   902ca7f8f03dd52581bb478b04b6d352
#
_cell.length_a   1.000
_cell.length_b   1.000
_cell.length_c   1.000
_cell.angle_alpha   90.00
_cell.angle_beta   90.00
_cell.angle_gamma   90.00
#
_symmetry.space_group_name_H-M   'P 1'
#
loop_
_entity.id
_entity.type
_entity.pdbx_description
1 polymer ?
#
loop_
_entity_poly.entity_id
_entity_poly.type
_entity_poly.pdbx_seq_one_letter_code
_entity_poly.pdbx_strand_id
1 'polypeptide(L)'
;MAGQQEKSKRLRERIKLALPVRVLCKESAGHEWIEMSRLLDVTPFGARFTISHPTEVGRLLQLTLAMPRQLRCFDHIEDQYRVWALVRHLTPRQGADGQLRYDIGVAFTGKNPPASFIREPATRYVIDSISAENNLWQLREAEEKETNSSASRSKETRLQMALPVSVEVFDEEGRVSASEQTVTENISRRGASVWTTLKVDRGRFVRLTSTETGLSVLAAVRAARSGPDGIPRLHLEFIDSQWPLEGLD
;
A
#
# COMPACT_ATOMS: atom_id res chain seq x y z
N MET A 1 35.88 4.50 26.14
CA MET A 1 34.74 3.61 25.79
C MET A 1 34.34 3.90 24.36
N ALA A 2 34.76 3.06 23.43
CA ALA A 2 34.48 3.24 22.01
C ALA A 2 33.11 2.64 21.69
N GLY A 3 32.17 3.50 21.29
CA GLY A 3 30.85 3.06 20.83
C GLY A 3 31.00 2.23 19.55
N GLN A 4 30.59 0.98 19.59
CA GLN A 4 30.44 0.14 18.42
C GLN A 4 29.28 0.72 17.60
N GLN A 5 29.60 1.36 16.47
CA GLN A 5 28.62 1.63 15.42
C GLN A 5 28.17 0.27 14.85
N GLU A 6 26.92 -0.09 15.07
CA GLU A 6 26.27 -1.19 14.36
C GLU A 6 26.42 -0.98 12.85
N LYS A 7 27.27 -1.78 12.22
CA LYS A 7 27.40 -1.81 10.75
C LYS A 7 26.04 -2.21 10.16
N SER A 8 25.37 -1.25 9.54
CA SER A 8 24.14 -1.47 8.79
C SER A 8 24.34 -2.63 7.81
N LYS A 9 23.47 -3.65 7.87
CA LYS A 9 23.38 -4.78 6.91
C LYS A 9 22.97 -4.37 5.49
N ARG A 10 23.10 -3.10 5.12
CA ARG A 10 22.68 -2.57 3.82
C ARG A 10 23.71 -2.87 2.75
N LEU A 11 23.26 -3.41 1.62
CA LEU A 11 24.10 -3.78 0.48
C LEU A 11 24.84 -2.59 -0.16
N ARG A 12 24.30 -1.35 -0.05
CA ARG A 12 24.93 -0.11 -0.54
C ARG A 12 24.44 1.12 0.23
N GLU A 13 25.26 2.16 0.21
CA GLU A 13 24.95 3.47 0.78
C GLU A 13 23.80 4.15 0.01
N ARG A 14 22.93 4.83 0.75
CA ARG A 14 21.82 5.61 0.17
C ARG A 14 22.31 6.98 -0.22
N ILE A 15 22.03 7.36 -1.45
CA ILE A 15 22.36 8.68 -1.97
C ILE A 15 21.15 9.59 -1.80
N LYS A 16 21.31 10.69 -1.08
CA LYS A 16 20.29 11.73 -0.98
C LYS A 16 20.23 12.45 -2.32
N LEU A 17 19.19 12.23 -3.08
CA LEU A 17 19.01 12.79 -4.40
C LEU A 17 17.55 13.19 -4.60
N ALA A 18 17.27 14.49 -4.50
CA ALA A 18 15.92 15.05 -4.58
C ALA A 18 15.43 15.18 -6.03
N LEU A 19 15.39 14.07 -6.76
CA LEU A 19 14.86 14.03 -8.12
C LEU A 19 13.34 13.94 -8.13
N PRO A 20 12.67 14.57 -9.13
CA PRO A 20 11.27 14.33 -9.37
C PRO A 20 11.04 12.86 -9.77
N VAL A 21 9.97 12.29 -9.27
CA VAL A 21 9.51 10.94 -9.61
C VAL A 21 8.03 10.98 -9.93
N ARG A 22 7.65 10.41 -11.07
CA ARG A 22 6.25 10.15 -11.43
C ARG A 22 5.94 8.73 -10.96
N VAL A 23 4.94 8.63 -10.12
CA VAL A 23 4.45 7.38 -9.55
C VAL A 23 3.13 7.05 -10.21
N LEU A 24 2.99 5.85 -10.76
CA LEU A 24 1.74 5.29 -11.25
C LEU A 24 1.42 4.05 -10.42
N CYS A 25 0.23 3.98 -9.88
CA CYS A 25 -0.33 2.81 -9.21
C CYS A 25 -1.62 2.39 -9.89
N LYS A 26 -1.73 1.10 -10.18
CA LYS A 26 -2.96 0.49 -10.64
C LYS A 26 -3.56 -0.31 -9.49
N GLU A 27 -4.67 0.16 -8.94
CA GLU A 27 -5.33 -0.47 -7.78
C GLU A 27 -6.21 -1.65 -8.19
N SER A 28 -6.94 -1.49 -9.29
CA SER A 28 -7.80 -2.50 -9.88
C SER A 28 -7.75 -2.44 -11.41
N ALA A 29 -8.51 -3.27 -12.10
CA ALA A 29 -8.60 -3.24 -13.56
C ALA A 29 -9.15 -1.89 -14.08
N GLY A 30 -10.04 -1.25 -13.34
CA GLY A 30 -10.72 -0.01 -13.72
C GLY A 30 -10.26 1.24 -12.97
N HIS A 31 -9.23 1.15 -12.13
CA HIS A 31 -8.79 2.31 -11.35
C HIS A 31 -7.26 2.37 -11.23
N GLU A 32 -6.72 3.50 -11.65
CA GLU A 32 -5.31 3.84 -11.50
C GLU A 32 -5.15 5.32 -11.13
N TRP A 33 -4.07 5.66 -10.48
CA TRP A 33 -3.73 7.04 -10.17
C TRP A 33 -2.28 7.35 -10.49
N ILE A 34 -2.01 8.62 -10.70
CA ILE A 34 -0.68 9.15 -11.00
C ILE A 34 -0.39 10.29 -10.04
N GLU A 35 0.77 10.23 -9.40
CA GLU A 35 1.23 11.29 -8.52
C GLU A 35 2.66 11.70 -8.86
N MET A 36 2.92 13.02 -8.84
CA MET A 36 4.27 13.57 -8.93
C MET A 36 4.83 13.78 -7.53
N SER A 37 5.99 13.20 -7.26
CA SER A 37 6.68 13.31 -5.98
C SER A 37 8.17 13.65 -6.17
N ARG A 38 8.91 13.63 -5.05
CA ARG A 38 10.38 13.79 -5.04
C ARG A 38 11.01 12.67 -4.23
N LEU A 39 12.12 12.15 -4.73
CA LEU A 39 12.93 11.19 -3.99
C LEU A 39 13.49 11.84 -2.73
N LEU A 40 13.50 11.12 -1.64
CA LEU A 40 14.23 11.43 -0.41
C LEU A 40 15.63 10.83 -0.44
N ASP A 41 15.73 9.60 -0.90
CA ASP A 41 16.97 8.88 -1.16
C ASP A 41 16.78 7.79 -2.22
N VAL A 42 17.88 7.36 -2.83
CA VAL A 42 17.91 6.34 -3.87
C VAL A 42 19.17 5.48 -3.77
N THR A 43 19.02 4.23 -4.20
CA THR A 43 20.11 3.28 -4.48
C THR A 43 19.86 2.65 -5.84
N PRO A 44 20.79 1.89 -6.43
CA PRO A 44 20.53 1.11 -7.64
C PRO A 44 19.35 0.12 -7.51
N PHE A 45 18.97 -0.25 -6.29
CA PHE A 45 17.99 -1.32 -6.00
C PHE A 45 16.67 -0.84 -5.43
N GLY A 46 16.51 0.47 -5.20
CA GLY A 46 15.30 1.01 -4.61
C GLY A 46 15.38 2.49 -4.29
N ALA A 47 14.26 3.05 -3.85
CA ALA A 47 14.12 4.46 -3.54
C ALA A 47 13.19 4.68 -2.34
N ARG A 48 13.23 5.90 -1.79
CA ARG A 48 12.29 6.38 -0.80
C ARG A 48 11.73 7.73 -1.23
N PHE A 49 10.43 7.92 -1.08
CA PHE A 49 9.71 9.15 -1.41
C PHE A 49 8.40 9.22 -0.62
N THR A 50 7.71 10.36 -0.71
CA THR A 50 6.43 10.59 -0.01
C THR A 50 5.30 10.70 -1.03
N ILE A 51 4.15 10.08 -0.78
CA ILE A 51 2.94 10.21 -1.59
C ILE A 51 1.74 10.58 -0.72
N SER A 52 0.72 11.13 -1.36
CA SER A 52 -0.58 11.47 -0.75
C SER A 52 -1.61 10.37 -0.94
N HIS A 53 -1.54 9.66 -2.07
CA HIS A 53 -2.44 8.54 -2.34
C HIS A 53 -2.15 7.35 -1.43
N PRO A 54 -3.19 6.67 -0.97
CA PRO A 54 -3.03 5.45 -0.19
C PRO A 54 -2.37 4.33 -1.02
N THR A 55 -1.57 3.53 -0.36
CA THR A 55 -1.02 2.28 -0.89
C THR A 55 -0.75 1.31 0.25
N GLU A 56 -0.23 0.13 -0.04
CA GLU A 56 0.09 -0.87 0.97
C GLU A 56 1.40 -1.61 0.64
N VAL A 57 1.98 -2.24 1.65
CA VAL A 57 3.15 -3.12 1.47
C VAL A 57 2.78 -4.31 0.58
N GLY A 58 3.64 -4.61 -0.38
CA GLY A 58 3.42 -5.67 -1.37
C GLY A 58 2.77 -5.20 -2.68
N ARG A 59 2.37 -3.93 -2.80
CA ARG A 59 1.88 -3.36 -4.07
C ARG A 59 3.02 -3.02 -5.01
N LEU A 60 2.73 -3.12 -6.31
CA LEU A 60 3.63 -2.68 -7.37
C LEU A 60 3.26 -1.27 -7.83
N LEU A 61 4.29 -0.45 -7.96
CA LEU A 61 4.24 0.89 -8.52
C LEU A 61 5.11 0.94 -9.77
N GLN A 62 4.71 1.69 -10.79
CA GLN A 62 5.58 2.05 -11.89
C GLN A 62 6.16 3.42 -11.63
N LEU A 63 7.49 3.52 -11.60
CA LEU A 63 8.21 4.76 -11.39
C LEU A 63 8.84 5.24 -12.70
N THR A 64 8.77 6.55 -12.95
CA THR A 64 9.50 7.22 -14.01
C THR A 64 10.30 8.37 -13.41
N LEU A 65 11.62 8.32 -13.54
CA LEU A 65 12.52 9.29 -12.92
C LEU A 65 13.78 9.52 -13.76
N ALA A 66 14.37 10.71 -13.64
CA ALA A 66 15.64 11.06 -14.29
C ALA A 66 16.85 10.53 -13.49
N MET A 67 16.86 9.23 -13.21
CA MET A 67 17.92 8.58 -12.44
C MET A 67 19.25 8.64 -13.20
N PRO A 68 20.38 9.03 -12.57
CA PRO A 68 21.70 8.98 -13.19
C PRO A 68 22.01 7.60 -13.75
N ARG A 69 22.55 7.53 -14.95
CA ARG A 69 22.82 6.27 -15.68
C ARG A 69 23.68 5.29 -14.87
N GLN A 70 24.64 5.81 -14.09
CA GLN A 70 25.55 5.02 -13.26
C GLN A 70 24.83 4.29 -12.09
N LEU A 71 23.64 4.74 -11.72
CA LEU A 71 22.84 4.15 -10.66
C LEU A 71 21.78 3.17 -11.18
N ARG A 72 21.60 3.06 -12.50
CA ARG A 72 20.61 2.17 -13.11
C ARG A 72 21.13 0.74 -13.19
N CYS A 73 20.27 -0.23 -13.02
CA CYS A 73 20.56 -1.66 -13.24
C CYS A 73 20.33 -2.08 -14.70
N PHE A 74 19.56 -1.31 -15.46
CA PHE A 74 19.28 -1.51 -16.88
C PHE A 74 18.93 -0.16 -17.53
N ASP A 75 18.73 -0.14 -18.86
CA ASP A 75 18.29 1.04 -19.60
C ASP A 75 19.19 2.27 -19.38
N HIS A 76 20.44 2.10 -19.81
CA HIS A 76 21.47 3.15 -19.69
C HIS A 76 21.42 4.18 -20.84
N ILE A 77 20.50 4.03 -21.80
CA ILE A 77 20.41 4.87 -23.01
C ILE A 77 19.35 5.95 -22.86
N GLU A 78 18.16 5.56 -22.41
CA GLU A 78 17.01 6.45 -22.30
C GLU A 78 17.24 7.58 -21.29
N ASP A 79 16.67 8.76 -21.54
CA ASP A 79 16.80 9.89 -20.62
C ASP A 79 16.05 9.65 -19.31
N GLN A 80 14.92 8.96 -19.38
CA GLN A 80 14.11 8.61 -18.23
C GLN A 80 14.21 7.12 -17.89
N TYR A 81 14.42 6.83 -16.62
CA TYR A 81 14.42 5.48 -16.10
C TYR A 81 13.00 5.07 -15.70
N ARG A 82 12.44 4.07 -16.39
CA ARG A 82 11.16 3.47 -16.08
C ARG A 82 11.38 2.13 -15.41
N VAL A 83 10.93 2.00 -14.17
CA VAL A 83 11.16 0.80 -13.37
C VAL A 83 9.92 0.43 -12.58
N TRP A 84 9.62 -0.85 -12.50
CA TRP A 84 8.64 -1.38 -11.56
C TRP A 84 9.27 -1.51 -10.19
N ALA A 85 8.50 -1.21 -9.16
CA ALA A 85 8.97 -1.14 -7.80
C ALA A 85 7.94 -1.72 -6.83
N LEU A 86 8.41 -2.55 -5.92
CA LEU A 86 7.60 -3.15 -4.85
C LEU A 86 7.62 -2.25 -3.61
N VAL A 87 6.46 -1.90 -3.09
CA VAL A 87 6.34 -1.22 -1.79
C VAL A 87 6.77 -2.15 -0.67
N ARG A 88 7.81 -1.76 0.08
CA ARG A 88 8.42 -2.53 1.17
C ARG A 88 8.13 -1.98 2.55
N HIS A 89 7.99 -0.68 2.64
CA HIS A 89 7.69 0.05 3.85
C HIS A 89 6.67 1.13 3.54
N LEU A 90 5.76 1.33 4.46
CA LEU A 90 4.80 2.41 4.44
C LEU A 90 4.68 2.95 5.86
N THR A 91 4.87 4.25 6.01
CA THR A 91 4.72 4.94 7.29
C THR A 91 3.81 6.14 7.08
N PRO A 92 2.65 6.19 7.72
CA PRO A 92 1.78 7.36 7.67
C PRO A 92 2.47 8.56 8.34
N ARG A 93 2.29 9.73 7.74
CA ARG A 93 2.86 10.98 8.22
C ARG A 93 1.85 12.10 8.04
N GLN A 94 1.66 12.91 9.07
CA GLN A 94 0.88 14.13 8.95
C GLN A 94 1.75 15.25 8.34
N GLY A 95 1.29 15.80 7.22
CA GLY A 95 1.93 16.95 6.58
C GLY A 95 1.77 18.23 7.42
N ALA A 96 2.57 19.25 7.13
CA ALA A 96 2.44 20.57 7.78
C ALA A 96 1.09 21.26 7.48
N ASP A 97 0.44 20.85 6.40
CA ASP A 97 -0.90 21.27 5.96
C ASP A 97 -2.04 20.45 6.61
N GLY A 98 -1.70 19.54 7.54
CA GLY A 98 -2.65 18.63 8.20
C GLY A 98 -3.08 17.44 7.33
N GLN A 99 -2.65 17.37 6.06
CA GLN A 99 -2.99 16.25 5.19
C GLN A 99 -2.18 14.99 5.53
N LEU A 100 -2.84 13.85 5.44
CA LEU A 100 -2.19 12.56 5.59
C LEU A 100 -1.35 12.26 4.35
N ARG A 101 -0.09 11.90 4.56
CA ARG A 101 0.86 11.47 3.54
C ARG A 101 1.53 10.18 3.98
N TYR A 102 2.16 9.49 3.05
CA TYR A 102 2.83 8.22 3.31
C TYR A 102 4.28 8.28 2.85
N ASP A 103 5.21 8.12 3.79
CA ASP A 103 6.61 7.87 3.47
C ASP A 103 6.73 6.40 3.06
N ILE A 104 7.10 6.16 1.81
CA ILE A 104 7.24 4.81 1.26
C ILE A 104 8.66 4.50 0.86
N GLY A 105 9.07 3.26 1.14
CA GLY A 105 10.31 2.67 0.67
C GLY A 105 10.02 1.55 -0.31
N VAL A 106 10.63 1.60 -1.49
CA VAL A 106 10.41 0.64 -2.56
C VAL A 106 11.68 -0.09 -2.97
N ALA A 107 11.51 -1.32 -3.46
CA ALA A 107 12.54 -2.14 -4.05
C ALA A 107 12.31 -2.24 -5.57
N PHE A 108 13.34 -1.96 -6.40
CA PHE A 108 13.23 -2.06 -7.85
C PHE A 108 13.21 -3.52 -8.29
N THR A 109 12.27 -3.87 -9.17
CA THR A 109 12.01 -5.26 -9.58
C THR A 109 12.23 -5.52 -11.06
N GLY A 110 12.31 -4.47 -11.89
CA GLY A 110 12.63 -4.62 -13.30
C GLY A 110 11.86 -3.72 -14.25
N LYS A 111 12.02 -3.99 -15.54
CA LYS A 111 11.40 -3.24 -16.63
C LYS A 111 9.92 -3.58 -16.81
N ASN A 112 9.54 -4.83 -16.55
CA ASN A 112 8.19 -5.36 -16.75
C ASN A 112 7.59 -5.87 -15.45
N PRO A 113 6.27 -5.74 -15.26
CA PRO A 113 5.60 -6.33 -14.11
C PRO A 113 5.41 -7.84 -14.31
N PRO A 114 5.14 -8.60 -13.25
CA PRO A 114 4.72 -9.99 -13.38
C PRO A 114 3.43 -10.14 -14.21
N ALA A 115 3.29 -11.26 -14.92
CA ALA A 115 2.10 -11.54 -15.73
C ALA A 115 0.80 -11.59 -14.91
N SER A 116 0.89 -11.99 -13.65
CA SER A 116 -0.25 -11.98 -12.72
C SER A 116 -0.75 -10.58 -12.41
N PHE A 117 0.14 -9.58 -12.33
CA PHE A 117 -0.24 -8.18 -12.14
C PHE A 117 -1.08 -7.64 -13.30
N ILE A 118 -0.77 -8.05 -14.52
CA ILE A 118 -1.54 -7.60 -15.70
C ILE A 118 -2.99 -8.10 -15.63
N ARG A 119 -3.20 -9.31 -15.10
CA ARG A 119 -4.52 -9.92 -14.93
C ARG A 119 -5.26 -9.38 -13.71
N GLU A 120 -4.53 -9.22 -12.60
CA GLU A 120 -5.08 -8.81 -11.30
C GLU A 120 -4.13 -7.81 -10.63
N PRO A 121 -4.30 -6.50 -10.89
CA PRO A 121 -3.44 -5.45 -10.31
C PRO A 121 -3.48 -5.38 -8.77
N ALA A 122 -4.55 -5.89 -8.16
CA ALA A 122 -4.70 -5.98 -6.71
C ALA A 122 -3.79 -7.03 -6.06
N THR A 123 -3.09 -7.86 -6.85
CA THR A 123 -2.16 -8.87 -6.34
C THR A 123 -1.04 -8.22 -5.54
N ARG A 124 -0.76 -8.78 -4.37
CA ARG A 124 0.39 -8.41 -3.55
C ARG A 124 1.56 -9.36 -3.80
N TYR A 125 2.76 -8.81 -3.66
CA TYR A 125 3.99 -9.55 -3.90
C TYR A 125 4.93 -9.45 -2.71
N VAL A 126 5.83 -10.43 -2.62
CA VAL A 126 6.98 -10.44 -1.72
C VAL A 126 8.24 -10.70 -2.51
N ILE A 127 9.37 -10.27 -1.96
CA ILE A 127 10.67 -10.60 -2.54
C ILE A 127 10.94 -12.08 -2.32
N ASP A 128 11.26 -12.76 -3.41
CA ASP A 128 11.70 -14.17 -3.40
C ASP A 128 13.22 -14.26 -3.36
N SER A 129 13.89 -13.64 -4.33
CA SER A 129 15.34 -13.72 -4.52
C SER A 129 15.91 -12.47 -5.19
N ILE A 130 17.19 -12.50 -5.49
CA ILE A 130 17.87 -11.48 -6.30
C ILE A 130 18.21 -12.10 -7.65
N SER A 131 17.88 -11.42 -8.74
CA SER A 131 18.27 -11.83 -10.09
C SER A 131 19.79 -11.85 -10.26
N ALA A 132 20.33 -12.95 -10.76
CA ALA A 132 21.75 -13.07 -11.05
C ALA A 132 22.22 -12.17 -12.20
N GLU A 133 21.30 -11.79 -13.12
CA GLU A 133 21.64 -11.03 -14.32
C GLU A 133 21.81 -9.52 -14.06
N ASN A 134 20.92 -8.95 -13.26
CA ASN A 134 20.83 -7.49 -13.10
C ASN A 134 20.79 -7.02 -11.65
N ASN A 135 20.94 -7.93 -10.69
CA ASN A 135 20.83 -7.69 -9.25
C ASN A 135 19.52 -7.06 -8.79
N LEU A 136 18.45 -7.16 -9.59
CA LEU A 136 17.12 -6.71 -9.21
C LEU A 136 16.37 -7.76 -8.41
N TRP A 137 15.38 -7.32 -7.67
CA TRP A 137 14.57 -8.19 -6.84
C TRP A 137 13.58 -8.99 -7.68
N GLN A 138 13.60 -10.31 -7.56
CA GLN A 138 12.59 -11.20 -8.11
C GLN A 138 11.41 -11.30 -7.15
N LEU A 139 10.22 -11.42 -7.72
CA LEU A 139 8.97 -11.41 -7.00
C LEU A 139 8.27 -12.77 -7.10
N ARG A 140 7.59 -13.14 -6.01
CA ARG A 140 6.51 -14.11 -6.04
C ARG A 140 5.23 -13.48 -5.48
N GLU A 141 4.09 -14.03 -5.82
CA GLU A 141 2.83 -13.62 -5.22
C GLU A 141 2.86 -13.89 -3.71
N ALA A 142 2.33 -12.93 -2.96
CA ALA A 142 2.21 -13.11 -1.52
C ALA A 142 1.05 -14.06 -1.21
N GLU A 143 1.29 -15.10 -0.44
CA GLU A 143 0.22 -15.89 0.13
C GLU A 143 -0.58 -15.03 1.12
N GLU A 144 -1.90 -15.24 1.21
CA GLU A 144 -2.76 -14.48 2.15
C GLU A 144 -2.26 -14.57 3.61
N LYS A 145 -1.54 -15.63 3.94
CA LYS A 145 -0.93 -15.85 5.26
C LYS A 145 0.32 -15.01 5.52
N GLU A 146 1.06 -14.59 4.49
CA GLU A 146 2.36 -13.92 4.63
C GLU A 146 2.25 -12.42 4.82
N THR A 147 1.23 -11.80 4.29
CA THR A 147 0.95 -10.37 4.46
C THR A 147 0.60 -10.00 5.91
N ASN A 148 0.29 -11.01 6.73
CA ASN A 148 -0.02 -10.86 8.16
C ASN A 148 1.16 -11.23 9.09
N SER A 149 2.36 -11.48 8.57
CA SER A 149 3.45 -12.14 9.31
C SER A 149 4.33 -11.22 10.17
N SER A 150 4.00 -9.97 10.39
CA SER A 150 4.72 -9.16 11.39
C SER A 150 4.10 -9.20 12.80
N ALA A 151 3.03 -9.94 13.01
CA ALA A 151 2.46 -10.14 14.34
C ALA A 151 1.78 -11.51 14.43
N SER A 152 2.23 -12.30 15.40
CA SER A 152 1.64 -13.50 15.99
C SER A 152 0.27 -13.91 15.44
N ARG A 153 0.18 -15.15 14.91
CA ARG A 153 -1.06 -15.86 14.59
C ARG A 153 -1.90 -16.20 15.84
N SER A 154 -2.32 -15.21 16.59
CA SER A 154 -3.48 -15.38 17.45
C SER A 154 -4.71 -15.39 16.54
N LYS A 155 -5.65 -16.32 16.74
CA LYS A 155 -7.00 -16.22 16.19
C LYS A 155 -7.52 -14.84 16.57
N GLU A 156 -7.48 -13.89 15.63
CA GLU A 156 -7.92 -12.54 15.91
C GLU A 156 -9.42 -12.61 16.17
N THR A 157 -9.81 -12.24 17.37
CA THR A 157 -11.21 -12.23 17.77
C THR A 157 -11.93 -11.20 16.93
N ARG A 158 -12.92 -11.65 16.15
CA ARG A 158 -13.85 -10.77 15.45
C ARG A 158 -15.09 -10.61 16.31
N LEU A 159 -15.41 -9.38 16.61
CA LEU A 159 -16.64 -9.03 17.32
C LEU A 159 -17.76 -8.90 16.29
N GLN A 160 -18.86 -9.63 16.49
CA GLN A 160 -20.09 -9.48 15.72
C GLN A 160 -20.83 -8.26 16.29
N MET A 161 -20.53 -7.09 15.75
CA MET A 161 -21.02 -5.82 16.29
C MET A 161 -21.36 -4.85 15.18
N ALA A 162 -22.52 -4.23 15.29
CA ALA A 162 -22.99 -3.20 14.37
C ALA A 162 -22.54 -1.81 14.85
N LEU A 163 -21.32 -1.43 14.51
CA LEU A 163 -20.78 -0.10 14.81
C LEU A 163 -21.18 0.88 13.71
N PRO A 164 -21.75 2.04 14.04
CA PRO A 164 -22.04 3.09 13.05
C PRO A 164 -20.73 3.65 12.47
N VAL A 165 -20.61 3.60 11.14
CA VAL A 165 -19.42 4.02 10.41
C VAL A 165 -19.78 4.76 9.14
N SER A 166 -18.85 5.59 8.65
CA SER A 166 -18.83 6.14 7.31
C SER A 166 -17.77 5.46 6.47
N VAL A 167 -18.12 5.05 5.26
CA VAL A 167 -17.20 4.52 4.25
C VAL A 167 -17.02 5.57 3.18
N GLU A 168 -15.78 5.98 2.91
CA GLU A 168 -15.42 6.95 1.87
C GLU A 168 -14.56 6.30 0.81
N VAL A 169 -14.91 6.49 -0.46
CA VAL A 169 -14.19 6.01 -1.63
C VAL A 169 -13.47 7.17 -2.30
N PHE A 170 -12.24 6.97 -2.74
CA PHE A 170 -11.41 8.00 -3.37
C PHE A 170 -11.45 7.90 -4.91
N ASP A 171 -11.34 9.07 -5.58
CA ASP A 171 -11.08 9.17 -7.01
C ASP A 171 -9.58 9.05 -7.35
N GLU A 172 -9.26 9.23 -8.64
CA GLU A 172 -7.88 9.19 -9.15
C GLU A 172 -7.02 10.36 -8.67
N GLU A 173 -7.61 11.42 -8.18
CA GLU A 173 -6.97 12.58 -7.57
C GLU A 173 -6.85 12.48 -6.04
N GLY A 174 -7.30 11.36 -5.44
CA GLY A 174 -7.27 11.14 -3.99
C GLY A 174 -8.35 11.91 -3.22
N ARG A 175 -9.38 12.45 -3.90
CA ARG A 175 -10.52 13.12 -3.28
C ARG A 175 -11.64 12.12 -3.03
N VAL A 176 -12.47 12.39 -2.04
CA VAL A 176 -13.67 11.58 -1.78
C VAL A 176 -14.64 11.71 -2.95
N SER A 177 -14.88 10.61 -3.66
CA SER A 177 -15.82 10.52 -4.80
C SER A 177 -17.18 9.99 -4.41
N ALA A 178 -17.24 9.16 -3.37
CA ALA A 178 -18.47 8.62 -2.82
C ALA A 178 -18.33 8.38 -1.33
N SER A 179 -19.43 8.52 -0.59
CA SER A 179 -19.48 8.25 0.84
C SER A 179 -20.84 7.66 1.22
N GLU A 180 -20.85 6.71 2.15
CA GLU A 180 -22.03 6.09 2.69
C GLU A 180 -21.92 5.94 4.20
N GLN A 181 -22.95 6.35 4.94
CA GLN A 181 -23.09 6.01 6.35
C GLN A 181 -23.75 4.64 6.48
N THR A 182 -23.14 3.77 7.24
CA THR A 182 -23.56 2.37 7.37
C THR A 182 -23.13 1.80 8.73
N VAL A 183 -23.18 0.49 8.84
CA VAL A 183 -22.72 -0.22 10.05
C VAL A 183 -21.81 -1.38 9.68
N THR A 184 -20.96 -1.77 10.63
CA THR A 184 -20.19 -3.00 10.51
C THR A 184 -21.08 -4.21 10.74
N GLU A 185 -20.82 -5.32 10.05
CA GLU A 185 -21.34 -6.65 10.39
C GLU A 185 -20.45 -7.30 11.46
N ASN A 186 -19.15 -7.16 11.30
CA ASN A 186 -18.16 -7.58 12.27
C ASN A 186 -16.92 -6.70 12.15
N ILE A 187 -16.16 -6.67 13.24
CA ILE A 187 -14.91 -5.89 13.31
C ILE A 187 -13.85 -6.63 14.12
N SER A 188 -12.60 -6.43 13.76
CA SER A 188 -11.40 -6.85 14.49
C SER A 188 -10.39 -5.70 14.54
N ARG A 189 -9.25 -5.88 15.21
CA ARG A 189 -8.19 -4.88 15.23
C ARG A 189 -7.63 -4.56 13.83
N ARG A 190 -7.75 -5.50 12.87
CA ARG A 190 -7.11 -5.43 11.55
C ARG A 190 -8.06 -5.36 10.38
N GLY A 191 -9.35 -5.41 10.61
CA GLY A 191 -10.31 -5.37 9.51
C GLY A 191 -11.75 -5.44 9.94
N ALA A 192 -12.63 -5.18 9.00
CA ALA A 192 -14.08 -5.20 9.21
C ALA A 192 -14.80 -5.78 8.01
N SER A 193 -16.01 -6.28 8.23
CA SER A 193 -17.03 -6.48 7.23
C SER A 193 -18.07 -5.38 7.41
N VAL A 194 -18.34 -4.61 6.37
CA VAL A 194 -19.32 -3.52 6.42
C VAL A 194 -20.41 -3.74 5.39
N TRP A 195 -21.65 -3.46 5.73
CA TRP A 195 -22.76 -3.43 4.79
C TRP A 195 -22.64 -2.16 3.94
N THR A 196 -22.87 -2.25 2.64
CA THR A 196 -22.78 -1.07 1.79
C THR A 196 -23.38 -1.34 0.40
N THR A 197 -23.97 -0.30 -0.16
CA THR A 197 -24.41 -0.29 -1.55
C THR A 197 -23.35 0.22 -2.51
N LEU A 198 -22.24 0.75 -1.98
CA LEU A 198 -21.12 1.24 -2.77
C LEU A 198 -20.47 0.10 -3.54
N LYS A 199 -20.28 0.30 -4.85
CA LYS A 199 -19.56 -0.63 -5.72
C LYS A 199 -18.08 -0.27 -5.72
N VAL A 200 -17.30 -1.06 -4.97
CA VAL A 200 -15.86 -0.83 -4.84
C VAL A 200 -15.12 -2.11 -5.20
N ASP A 201 -14.24 -2.03 -6.18
CA ASP A 201 -13.47 -3.18 -6.64
C ASP A 201 -12.47 -3.67 -5.59
N ARG A 202 -12.16 -4.96 -5.64
CA ARG A 202 -11.04 -5.53 -4.89
C ARG A 202 -9.75 -4.76 -5.21
N GLY A 203 -9.00 -4.45 -4.16
CA GLY A 203 -7.73 -3.75 -4.28
C GLY A 203 -7.82 -2.23 -4.14
N ARG A 204 -9.03 -1.64 -4.24
CA ARG A 204 -9.26 -0.23 -3.96
C ARG A 204 -9.05 0.08 -2.47
N PHE A 205 -8.75 1.33 -2.21
CA PHE A 205 -8.63 1.83 -0.84
C PHE A 205 -9.88 2.64 -0.47
N VAL A 206 -10.30 2.51 0.78
CA VAL A 206 -11.41 3.26 1.38
C VAL A 206 -10.99 3.77 2.74
N ARG A 207 -11.60 4.86 3.19
CA ARG A 207 -11.51 5.31 4.58
C ARG A 207 -12.73 4.84 5.33
N LEU A 208 -12.51 4.21 6.48
CA LEU A 208 -13.56 3.83 7.42
C LEU A 208 -13.46 4.74 8.64
N THR A 209 -14.53 5.46 8.95
CA THR A 209 -14.57 6.40 10.08
C THR A 209 -15.72 6.03 11.00
N SER A 210 -15.45 5.87 12.30
CA SER A 210 -16.50 5.75 13.32
C SER A 210 -17.28 7.06 13.41
N THR A 211 -18.59 7.01 13.27
CA THR A 211 -19.43 8.20 13.41
C THR A 211 -19.60 8.65 14.86
N GLU A 212 -19.33 7.78 15.82
CA GLU A 212 -19.43 8.06 17.26
C GLU A 212 -18.14 8.71 17.81
N THR A 213 -16.99 8.13 17.44
CA THR A 213 -15.70 8.57 18.03
C THR A 213 -14.88 9.45 17.10
N GLY A 214 -15.21 9.50 15.81
CA GLY A 214 -14.40 10.17 14.79
C GLY A 214 -13.10 9.43 14.45
N LEU A 215 -12.86 8.25 15.03
CA LEU A 215 -11.71 7.43 14.69
C LEU A 215 -11.77 7.03 13.22
N SER A 216 -10.67 7.24 12.50
CA SER A 216 -10.58 6.99 11.07
C SER A 216 -9.40 6.07 10.77
N VAL A 217 -9.62 5.06 9.92
CA VAL A 217 -8.60 4.13 9.44
C VAL A 217 -8.66 3.99 7.93
N LEU A 218 -7.52 3.81 7.30
CA LEU A 218 -7.44 3.47 5.88
C LEU A 218 -7.50 1.95 5.73
N ALA A 219 -8.30 1.48 4.79
CA ALA A 219 -8.52 0.07 4.54
C ALA A 219 -8.40 -0.29 3.06
N ALA A 220 -7.88 -1.48 2.78
CA ALA A 220 -7.91 -2.07 1.45
C ALA A 220 -9.12 -3.01 1.32
N VAL A 221 -9.84 -2.91 0.22
CA VAL A 221 -10.95 -3.81 -0.10
C VAL A 221 -10.38 -5.16 -0.55
N ARG A 222 -10.63 -6.20 0.24
CA ARG A 222 -10.17 -7.58 -0.07
C ARG A 222 -11.21 -8.38 -0.82
N ALA A 223 -12.49 -8.09 -0.59
CA ALA A 223 -13.60 -8.66 -1.36
C ALA A 223 -14.83 -7.76 -1.27
N ALA A 224 -15.64 -7.81 -2.33
CA ALA A 224 -17.00 -7.30 -2.36
C ALA A 224 -17.90 -8.52 -2.64
N ARG A 225 -18.83 -8.82 -1.72
CA ARG A 225 -19.69 -10.02 -1.83
C ARG A 225 -21.07 -9.70 -1.26
N SER A 226 -22.09 -10.34 -1.79
CA SER A 226 -23.42 -10.38 -1.13
C SER A 226 -23.44 -11.49 -0.10
N GLY A 227 -24.02 -11.19 1.04
CA GLY A 227 -24.26 -12.18 2.10
C GLY A 227 -25.41 -13.12 1.78
N PRO A 228 -25.69 -14.10 2.66
CA PRO A 228 -26.84 -15.02 2.52
C PRO A 228 -28.20 -14.30 2.50
N ASP A 229 -28.25 -13.10 3.08
CA ASP A 229 -29.41 -12.19 3.10
C ASP A 229 -29.53 -11.32 1.84
N GLY A 230 -28.64 -11.49 0.85
CA GLY A 230 -28.58 -10.69 -0.37
C GLY A 230 -28.02 -9.27 -0.20
N ILE A 231 -27.65 -8.87 1.03
CA ILE A 231 -27.12 -7.54 1.29
C ILE A 231 -25.63 -7.49 0.89
N PRO A 232 -25.18 -6.49 0.09
CA PRO A 232 -23.80 -6.34 -0.28
C PRO A 232 -22.91 -6.00 0.92
N ARG A 233 -21.68 -6.53 0.92
CA ARG A 233 -20.66 -6.31 1.94
C ARG A 233 -19.31 -6.03 1.31
N LEU A 234 -18.54 -5.14 1.94
CA LEU A 234 -17.11 -5.01 1.72
C LEU A 234 -16.36 -5.65 2.87
N HIS A 235 -15.39 -6.51 2.50
CA HIS A 235 -14.42 -7.05 3.44
C HIS A 235 -13.17 -6.19 3.39
N LEU A 236 -12.86 -5.53 4.49
CA LEU A 236 -11.82 -4.52 4.63
C LEU A 236 -10.67 -5.06 5.47
N GLU A 237 -9.43 -4.80 5.05
CA GLU A 237 -8.21 -4.97 5.84
C GLU A 237 -7.60 -3.60 6.12
N PHE A 238 -7.40 -3.26 7.40
CA PHE A 238 -6.82 -1.98 7.81
C PHE A 238 -5.32 -1.98 7.52
N ILE A 239 -4.80 -0.89 6.93
CA ILE A 239 -3.43 -0.84 6.40
C ILE A 239 -2.54 0.19 7.10
N ASP A 240 -3.07 1.22 7.71
CA ASP A 240 -2.31 2.29 8.35
C ASP A 240 -2.34 2.24 9.88
N SER A 241 -3.37 1.65 10.47
CA SER A 241 -3.57 1.60 11.92
C SER A 241 -4.43 0.40 12.32
N GLN A 242 -4.53 0.15 13.62
CA GLN A 242 -5.42 -0.86 14.18
C GLN A 242 -6.66 -0.19 14.78
N TRP A 243 -7.81 -0.85 14.64
CA TRP A 243 -9.02 -0.40 15.32
C TRP A 243 -8.94 -0.77 16.81
N PRO A 244 -9.13 0.18 17.74
CA PRO A 244 -9.21 -0.13 19.17
C PRO A 244 -10.49 -0.93 19.45
N LEU A 245 -10.34 -2.05 20.13
CA LEU A 245 -11.49 -2.87 20.58
C LEU A 245 -11.80 -2.66 22.05
N GLU A 246 -11.00 -1.86 22.76
CA GLU A 246 -11.17 -1.58 24.18
C GLU A 246 -12.44 -0.74 24.39
N GLY A 247 -13.37 -1.24 25.24
CA GLY A 247 -14.65 -0.59 25.51
C GLY A 247 -15.78 -0.95 24.56
N LEU A 248 -15.59 -1.99 23.73
CA LEU A 248 -16.61 -2.55 22.84
C LEU A 248 -17.20 -3.87 23.38
N ASP A 249 -17.05 -4.16 24.68
CA ASP A 249 -17.58 -5.35 25.35
C ASP A 249 -19.05 -5.17 25.73
#